data_58d57f772595cb5d1488cc2512b155f6
#
_entry.id   58d57f772595cb5d1488cc2512b155f6
#
_cell.length_a   1.000
_cell.length_b   1.000
_cell.length_c   1.000
_cell.angle_alpha   90.00
_cell.angle_beta   90.00
_cell.angle_gamma   90.00
#
_symmetry.space_group_name_H-M   'P 1'
#
loop_
_entity.id
_entity.type
_entity.pdbx_description
1 polymer ?
#
loop_
_entity_poly.entity_id
_entity_poly.type
_entity_poly.pdbx_seq_one_letter_code
_entity_poly.pdbx_strand_id
1 'polypeptide(L)'
;MTPIVRKLASEHGVDLTRITGTGVGGRIRKEDVLEAAKSAASAAPSASAPAAAAGPTPFEVSDLRGTTQKMSRLRKVVSTRAVESMNQTAQLTTIVEVDVTKIANLRQAKKQEFLEKTGSKLSFLPFFTLAAVEALQTYPIINAHVEDDSIVYPDVENVSMAVDTERGLLTPVVKNAAGQSLAELAKNIDELATRSRDNKLKPDDLAGGTFTVTNTGSRGALFDTPLVFLPQSAILGTGIVAKRPAVVKTADGQETVAIRSMVYLALSYDHRIIDGADAARYLSQVKQRLEEGAFEGDLGI
;
A
#
# COMPACT_ATOMS: atom_id res chain seq x y z
N MET A 1 -18.46 9.87 72.17
CA MET A 1 -19.19 9.32 71.04
C MET A 1 -20.28 8.40 71.52
N THR A 2 -21.53 8.59 71.15
CA THR A 2 -22.67 7.85 71.58
C THR A 2 -22.87 6.51 70.90
N PRO A 3 -23.44 5.47 71.53
CA PRO A 3 -23.67 4.17 70.84
C PRO A 3 -24.51 4.27 69.56
N ILE A 4 -25.43 5.24 69.51
CA ILE A 4 -26.32 5.50 68.37
C ILE A 4 -25.54 5.97 67.16
N VAL A 5 -24.52 6.82 67.35
CA VAL A 5 -23.68 7.34 66.26
C VAL A 5 -22.80 6.22 65.60
N ARG A 6 -22.28 5.31 66.41
CA ARG A 6 -21.52 4.15 65.97
C ARG A 6 -22.39 3.18 65.15
N LYS A 7 -23.60 2.91 65.63
CA LYS A 7 -24.55 2.03 64.93
C LYS A 7 -24.94 2.61 63.59
N LEU A 8 -25.24 3.91 63.55
CA LEU A 8 -25.61 4.60 62.28
C LEU A 8 -24.46 4.63 61.26
N ALA A 9 -23.24 4.88 61.76
CA ALA A 9 -22.05 4.85 60.86
C ALA A 9 -21.80 3.46 60.28
N SER A 10 -22.01 2.39 61.12
CA SER A 10 -21.91 1.01 60.64
C SER A 10 -22.99 0.64 59.60
N GLU A 11 -24.24 1.09 59.85
CA GLU A 11 -25.38 0.86 58.94
C GLU A 11 -25.20 1.55 57.58
N HIS A 12 -24.53 2.70 57.56
CA HIS A 12 -24.29 3.48 56.34
C HIS A 12 -22.88 3.33 55.75
N GLY A 13 -22.02 2.47 56.32
CA GLY A 13 -20.66 2.23 55.82
C GLY A 13 -19.75 3.46 55.88
N VAL A 14 -19.99 4.38 56.82
CA VAL A 14 -19.26 5.65 56.92
C VAL A 14 -18.13 5.54 57.95
N ASP A 15 -16.90 5.90 57.52
CA ASP A 15 -15.71 5.93 58.37
C ASP A 15 -15.72 7.17 59.29
N LEU A 16 -15.93 6.95 60.57
CA LEU A 16 -16.00 8.00 61.59
C LEU A 16 -14.70 8.79 61.76
N THR A 17 -13.56 8.26 61.35
CA THR A 17 -12.26 8.96 61.42
C THR A 17 -12.13 10.10 60.41
N ARG A 18 -12.96 10.09 59.38
CA ARG A 18 -12.98 11.09 58.31
C ARG A 18 -14.06 12.17 58.50
N ILE A 19 -14.83 12.10 59.56
CA ILE A 19 -15.90 13.07 59.81
C ILE A 19 -15.45 14.08 60.88
N THR A 20 -15.56 15.37 60.56
CA THR A 20 -15.41 16.46 61.52
C THR A 20 -16.71 16.66 62.25
N GLY A 21 -16.76 16.35 63.58
CA GLY A 21 -17.96 16.49 64.36
C GLY A 21 -18.35 17.96 64.63
N THR A 22 -19.61 18.31 64.39
CA THR A 22 -20.17 19.66 64.64
C THR A 22 -20.73 19.89 66.03
N GLY A 23 -20.68 18.89 66.89
CA GLY A 23 -21.17 18.99 68.28
C GLY A 23 -20.21 19.71 69.28
N VAL A 24 -20.72 20.10 70.39
CA VAL A 24 -19.96 20.78 71.47
C VAL A 24 -18.71 19.96 71.85
N GLY A 25 -17.53 20.59 71.72
CA GLY A 25 -16.25 19.90 72.00
C GLY A 25 -15.85 18.94 70.88
N GLY A 26 -16.28 19.16 69.62
CA GLY A 26 -15.89 18.36 68.39
C GLY A 26 -16.56 16.96 68.39
N ARG A 27 -17.66 16.77 69.08
CA ARG A 27 -18.37 15.48 69.08
C ARG A 27 -19.14 15.28 67.78
N ILE A 28 -19.00 14.08 67.17
CA ILE A 28 -19.77 13.66 66.04
C ILE A 28 -21.23 13.43 66.42
N ARG A 29 -22.14 14.09 65.69
CA ARG A 29 -23.58 13.97 65.83
C ARG A 29 -24.17 13.01 64.81
N LYS A 30 -25.44 12.64 65.00
CA LYS A 30 -26.21 11.81 64.09
C LYS A 30 -26.31 12.49 62.68
N GLU A 31 -26.48 13.79 62.66
CA GLU A 31 -26.59 14.61 61.44
C GLU A 31 -25.28 14.56 60.64
N ASP A 32 -24.12 14.61 61.28
CA ASP A 32 -22.79 14.55 60.61
C ASP A 32 -22.58 13.22 59.86
N VAL A 33 -23.04 12.09 60.43
CA VAL A 33 -22.96 10.78 59.80
C VAL A 33 -23.92 10.68 58.61
N LEU A 34 -25.14 11.22 58.72
CA LEU A 34 -26.10 11.22 57.65
C LEU A 34 -25.66 12.10 56.47
N GLU A 35 -25.01 13.24 56.73
CA GLU A 35 -24.48 14.13 55.73
C GLU A 35 -23.28 13.53 55.04
N ALA A 36 -22.39 12.87 55.75
CA ALA A 36 -21.27 12.12 55.20
C ALA A 36 -21.75 10.92 54.35
N ALA A 37 -22.81 10.23 54.75
CA ALA A 37 -23.43 9.18 53.95
C ALA A 37 -24.04 9.69 52.66
N LYS A 38 -24.71 10.87 52.67
CA LYS A 38 -25.22 11.54 51.49
C LYS A 38 -24.12 11.97 50.53
N SER A 39 -23.03 12.54 51.06
CA SER A 39 -21.89 12.96 50.27
C SER A 39 -21.15 11.77 49.64
N ALA A 40 -21.04 10.65 50.36
CA ALA A 40 -20.45 9.42 49.82
C ALA A 40 -21.33 8.78 48.72
N ALA A 41 -22.65 8.83 48.86
CA ALA A 41 -23.58 8.38 47.83
C ALA A 41 -23.56 9.28 46.55
N SER A 42 -23.27 10.58 46.74
CA SER A 42 -23.11 11.53 45.62
C SER A 42 -21.73 11.46 44.95
N ALA A 43 -20.72 10.93 45.64
CA ALA A 43 -19.33 10.79 45.15
C ALA A 43 -19.01 9.38 44.62
N ALA A 44 -19.99 8.46 44.54
CA ALA A 44 -19.78 7.23 43.78
C ALA A 44 -19.42 7.59 42.32
N PRO A 45 -18.27 7.15 41.80
CA PRO A 45 -17.98 7.39 40.40
C PRO A 45 -19.10 6.77 39.58
N SER A 46 -19.81 7.61 38.85
CA SER A 46 -20.74 7.14 37.82
C SER A 46 -19.92 6.22 36.93
N ALA A 47 -20.15 4.90 37.01
CA ALA A 47 -19.57 3.97 36.06
C ALA A 47 -20.02 4.49 34.70
N SER A 48 -19.07 5.03 33.96
CA SER A 48 -19.31 5.40 32.55
C SER A 48 -19.87 4.15 31.88
N ALA A 49 -21.10 4.22 31.43
CA ALA A 49 -21.69 3.17 30.62
C ALA A 49 -20.66 2.80 29.51
N PRO A 50 -20.43 1.51 29.26
CA PRO A 50 -19.53 1.13 28.17
C PRO A 50 -19.95 1.92 26.96
N ALA A 51 -19.02 2.67 26.35
CA ALA A 51 -19.29 3.39 25.12
C ALA A 51 -19.88 2.37 24.16
N ALA A 52 -21.10 2.65 23.68
CA ALA A 52 -21.78 1.79 22.73
C ALA A 52 -20.77 1.52 21.60
N ALA A 53 -20.47 0.24 21.35
CA ALA A 53 -19.56 -0.14 20.30
C ALA A 53 -20.02 0.58 19.02
N ALA A 54 -19.13 1.38 18.43
CA ALA A 54 -19.45 2.09 17.21
C ALA A 54 -19.91 1.04 16.19
N GLY A 55 -21.14 1.18 15.71
CA GLY A 55 -21.69 0.28 14.70
C GLY A 55 -20.81 0.32 13.43
N PRO A 56 -20.95 -0.66 12.53
CA PRO A 56 -20.19 -0.66 11.29
C PRO A 56 -20.42 0.66 10.54
N THR A 57 -19.35 1.20 9.95
CA THR A 57 -19.44 2.41 9.13
C THR A 57 -20.41 2.14 7.97
N PRO A 58 -21.49 2.89 7.81
CA PRO A 58 -22.43 2.68 6.71
C PRO A 58 -21.73 2.99 5.38
N PHE A 59 -21.90 2.08 4.41
CA PHE A 59 -21.46 2.32 3.04
C PHE A 59 -22.58 2.97 2.24
N GLU A 60 -22.23 3.98 1.44
CA GLU A 60 -23.17 4.63 0.56
C GLU A 60 -23.54 3.71 -0.60
N VAL A 61 -24.82 3.55 -0.86
CA VAL A 61 -25.33 2.73 -1.96
C VAL A 61 -25.30 3.58 -3.23
N SER A 62 -24.59 3.09 -4.26
CA SER A 62 -24.45 3.79 -5.54
C SER A 62 -25.79 3.93 -6.28
N ASP A 63 -26.07 5.12 -6.79
CA ASP A 63 -27.23 5.43 -7.64
C ASP A 63 -27.19 4.70 -9.00
N LEU A 64 -26.05 4.11 -9.35
CA LEU A 64 -25.92 3.32 -10.58
C LEU A 64 -26.61 1.97 -10.52
N ARG A 65 -27.02 1.51 -9.34
CA ARG A 65 -27.75 0.24 -9.21
C ARG A 65 -29.05 0.26 -9.99
N GLY A 66 -29.25 -0.79 -10.82
CA GLY A 66 -30.47 -0.94 -11.65
C GLY A 66 -30.50 -0.02 -12.88
N THR A 67 -29.43 0.73 -13.16
CA THR A 67 -29.33 1.56 -14.38
C THR A 67 -28.60 0.83 -15.51
N THR A 68 -28.88 1.24 -16.75
CA THR A 68 -28.13 0.84 -17.94
C THR A 68 -27.45 2.07 -18.51
N GLN A 69 -26.11 2.04 -18.61
CA GLN A 69 -25.33 3.17 -19.13
C GLN A 69 -24.55 2.79 -20.37
N LYS A 70 -24.46 3.71 -21.30
CA LYS A 70 -23.66 3.57 -22.52
C LYS A 70 -22.17 3.70 -22.20
N MET A 71 -21.34 2.76 -22.67
CA MET A 71 -19.89 2.85 -22.50
C MET A 71 -19.33 4.14 -23.10
N SER A 72 -18.42 4.79 -22.37
CA SER A 72 -17.62 5.91 -22.88
C SER A 72 -16.75 5.47 -24.08
N ARG A 73 -16.27 6.42 -24.87
CA ARG A 73 -15.38 6.12 -26.02
C ARG A 73 -14.10 5.41 -25.54
N LEU A 74 -13.47 5.90 -24.48
CA LEU A 74 -12.27 5.27 -23.90
C LEU A 74 -12.57 3.86 -23.39
N ARG A 75 -13.69 3.63 -22.69
CA ARG A 75 -14.06 2.30 -22.19
C ARG A 75 -14.25 1.30 -23.34
N LYS A 76 -14.80 1.72 -24.46
CA LYS A 76 -14.91 0.87 -25.65
C LYS A 76 -13.56 0.45 -26.19
N VAL A 77 -12.60 1.40 -26.31
CA VAL A 77 -11.23 1.10 -26.77
C VAL A 77 -10.55 0.12 -25.82
N VAL A 78 -10.62 0.34 -24.51
CA VAL A 78 -10.06 -0.58 -23.49
C VAL A 78 -10.69 -1.97 -23.61
N SER A 79 -12.02 -2.05 -23.77
CA SER A 79 -12.73 -3.34 -23.94
C SER A 79 -12.23 -4.10 -25.16
N THR A 80 -12.16 -3.45 -26.32
CA THR A 80 -11.65 -4.08 -27.54
C THR A 80 -10.22 -4.58 -27.37
N ARG A 81 -9.32 -3.74 -26.88
CA ARG A 81 -7.90 -4.11 -26.68
C ARG A 81 -7.71 -5.23 -25.66
N ALA A 82 -8.51 -5.28 -24.60
CA ALA A 82 -8.44 -6.35 -23.62
C ALA A 82 -8.83 -7.70 -24.23
N VAL A 83 -9.90 -7.74 -25.04
CA VAL A 83 -10.33 -8.96 -25.74
C VAL A 83 -9.32 -9.38 -26.81
N GLU A 84 -8.77 -8.42 -27.57
CA GLU A 84 -7.71 -8.69 -28.54
C GLU A 84 -6.49 -9.32 -27.87
N SER A 85 -6.03 -8.74 -26.75
CA SER A 85 -4.90 -9.28 -25.98
C SER A 85 -5.16 -10.73 -25.57
N MET A 86 -6.30 -11.04 -24.96
CA MET A 86 -6.63 -12.39 -24.54
C MET A 86 -6.76 -13.40 -25.68
N ASN A 87 -7.16 -12.94 -26.87
CA ASN A 87 -7.30 -13.81 -28.04
C ASN A 87 -5.98 -14.04 -28.81
N GLN A 88 -5.04 -13.10 -28.72
CA GLN A 88 -3.78 -13.13 -29.48
C GLN A 88 -2.59 -13.64 -28.65
N THR A 89 -2.74 -13.79 -27.35
CA THR A 89 -1.67 -14.23 -26.44
C THR A 89 -2.08 -15.42 -25.61
N ALA A 90 -1.10 -16.25 -25.23
CA ALA A 90 -1.28 -17.36 -24.28
C ALA A 90 -0.80 -16.90 -22.91
N GLN A 91 -1.65 -16.18 -22.15
CA GLN A 91 -1.21 -15.52 -20.93
C GLN A 91 -1.08 -16.47 -19.75
N LEU A 92 0.06 -16.38 -19.05
CA LEU A 92 0.32 -16.93 -17.72
C LEU A 92 0.78 -15.84 -16.78
N THR A 93 0.69 -16.12 -15.46
CA THR A 93 1.24 -15.21 -14.42
C THR A 93 2.09 -16.00 -13.45
N THR A 94 3.31 -15.52 -13.23
CA THR A 94 4.23 -16.01 -12.19
C THR A 94 4.33 -14.95 -11.09
N ILE A 95 4.28 -15.37 -9.82
CA ILE A 95 4.25 -14.46 -8.67
C ILE A 95 5.40 -14.81 -7.73
N VAL A 96 6.06 -13.76 -7.20
CA VAL A 96 7.07 -13.87 -6.13
C VAL A 96 6.73 -12.96 -4.96
N GLU A 97 7.05 -13.41 -3.77
CA GLU A 97 7.02 -12.58 -2.56
C GLU A 97 8.41 -11.99 -2.31
N VAL A 98 8.47 -10.70 -1.99
CA VAL A 98 9.70 -9.91 -1.87
C VAL A 98 9.73 -9.15 -0.55
N ASP A 99 10.85 -9.25 0.18
CA ASP A 99 11.11 -8.46 1.38
C ASP A 99 11.73 -7.09 1.01
N VAL A 100 10.94 -6.06 1.10
CA VAL A 100 11.37 -4.67 0.82
C VAL A 100 11.61 -3.85 2.09
N THR A 101 11.93 -4.49 3.20
CA THR A 101 12.14 -3.81 4.49
C THR A 101 13.30 -2.81 4.42
N LYS A 102 14.40 -3.15 3.75
CA LYS A 102 15.54 -2.21 3.59
C LYS A 102 15.12 -0.98 2.79
N ILE A 103 14.40 -1.18 1.69
CA ILE A 103 13.85 -0.07 0.88
C ILE A 103 12.87 0.78 1.69
N ALA A 104 11.99 0.16 2.49
CA ALA A 104 11.05 0.89 3.34
C ALA A 104 11.78 1.77 4.36
N ASN A 105 12.88 1.27 4.95
CA ASN A 105 13.72 2.01 5.88
C ASN A 105 14.49 3.14 5.18
N LEU A 106 15.13 2.87 4.04
CA LEU A 106 15.81 3.88 3.22
C LEU A 106 14.85 5.01 2.82
N ARG A 107 13.68 4.62 2.30
CA ARG A 107 12.64 5.57 1.94
C ARG A 107 12.20 6.42 3.13
N GLN A 108 11.99 5.82 4.30
CA GLN A 108 11.60 6.57 5.51
C GLN A 108 12.69 7.56 5.93
N ALA A 109 13.96 7.19 5.84
CA ALA A 109 15.09 8.04 6.19
C ALA A 109 15.31 9.19 5.18
N LYS A 110 15.06 8.94 3.88
CA LYS A 110 15.44 9.85 2.80
C LYS A 110 14.29 10.61 2.16
N LYS A 111 13.01 10.29 2.44
CA LYS A 111 11.85 10.87 1.75
C LYS A 111 11.77 12.39 1.81
N GLN A 112 12.19 13.01 2.93
CA GLN A 112 12.14 14.45 3.10
C GLN A 112 13.27 15.14 2.29
N GLU A 113 14.50 14.66 2.43
CA GLU A 113 15.65 15.15 1.66
C GLU A 113 15.40 14.99 0.15
N PHE A 114 14.87 13.85 -0.26
CA PHE A 114 14.54 13.57 -1.66
C PHE A 114 13.50 14.57 -2.21
N LEU A 115 12.42 14.84 -1.45
CA LEU A 115 11.41 15.81 -1.84
C LEU A 115 11.98 17.22 -1.98
N GLU A 116 12.84 17.65 -1.05
CA GLU A 116 13.48 18.97 -1.07
C GLU A 116 14.40 19.14 -2.26
N LYS A 117 15.17 18.10 -2.62
CA LYS A 117 16.13 18.16 -3.73
C LYS A 117 15.50 17.97 -5.11
N THR A 118 14.47 17.10 -5.22
CA THR A 118 13.91 16.69 -6.52
C THR A 118 12.54 17.30 -6.82
N GLY A 119 11.83 17.78 -5.80
CA GLY A 119 10.44 18.21 -5.89
C GLY A 119 9.43 17.06 -6.00
N SER A 120 9.87 15.80 -6.05
CA SER A 120 9.03 14.61 -6.21
C SER A 120 9.01 13.76 -4.95
N LYS A 121 7.90 13.02 -4.75
CA LYS A 121 7.78 12.11 -3.60
C LYS A 121 8.53 10.81 -3.84
N LEU A 122 9.36 10.39 -2.88
CA LEU A 122 10.01 9.08 -2.91
C LEU A 122 8.98 7.99 -2.55
N SER A 123 8.30 7.42 -3.56
CA SER A 123 7.38 6.27 -3.42
C SER A 123 8.13 4.95 -3.62
N PHE A 124 7.45 3.79 -3.48
CA PHE A 124 8.05 2.49 -3.79
C PHE A 124 8.18 2.22 -5.30
N LEU A 125 7.32 2.82 -6.10
CA LEU A 125 7.21 2.51 -7.53
C LEU A 125 8.51 2.78 -8.31
N PRO A 126 9.26 3.87 -8.11
CA PRO A 126 10.56 4.08 -8.76
C PRO A 126 11.56 2.96 -8.49
N PHE A 127 11.62 2.43 -7.24
CA PHE A 127 12.49 1.30 -6.89
C PHE A 127 12.11 0.03 -7.64
N PHE A 128 10.81 -0.27 -7.70
CA PHE A 128 10.30 -1.44 -8.43
C PHE A 128 10.55 -1.29 -9.93
N THR A 129 10.38 -0.10 -10.47
CA THR A 129 10.63 0.19 -11.89
C THR A 129 12.11 0.04 -12.23
N LEU A 130 13.00 0.62 -11.42
CA LEU A 130 14.45 0.52 -11.64
C LEU A 130 14.91 -0.94 -11.61
N ALA A 131 14.56 -1.70 -10.58
CA ALA A 131 14.92 -3.11 -10.48
C ALA A 131 14.35 -3.95 -11.64
N ALA A 132 13.11 -3.64 -12.08
CA ALA A 132 12.49 -4.30 -13.22
C ALA A 132 13.27 -4.02 -14.51
N VAL A 133 13.63 -2.76 -14.76
CA VAL A 133 14.35 -2.33 -15.97
C VAL A 133 15.77 -2.90 -16.03
N GLU A 134 16.51 -2.90 -14.92
CA GLU A 134 17.82 -3.56 -14.82
C GLU A 134 17.72 -5.05 -15.20
N ALA A 135 16.66 -5.73 -14.75
CA ALA A 135 16.43 -7.14 -15.08
C ALA A 135 16.00 -7.36 -16.54
N LEU A 136 15.30 -6.41 -17.19
CA LEU A 136 14.96 -6.48 -18.63
C LEU A 136 16.22 -6.53 -19.50
N GLN A 137 17.27 -5.80 -19.12
CA GLN A 137 18.55 -5.83 -19.86
C GLN A 137 19.25 -7.21 -19.77
N THR A 138 19.07 -7.92 -18.64
CA THR A 138 19.61 -9.28 -18.46
C THR A 138 18.75 -10.33 -19.16
N TYR A 139 17.43 -10.12 -19.18
CA TYR A 139 16.45 -11.04 -19.76
C TYR A 139 15.63 -10.35 -20.86
N PRO A 140 16.23 -10.02 -22.02
CA PRO A 140 15.59 -9.22 -23.06
C PRO A 140 14.34 -9.89 -23.65
N ILE A 141 14.16 -11.21 -23.50
CA ILE A 141 12.96 -11.94 -23.92
C ILE A 141 11.70 -11.40 -23.23
N ILE A 142 11.81 -10.88 -21.99
CA ILE A 142 10.69 -10.30 -21.24
C ILE A 142 10.26 -8.94 -21.84
N ASN A 143 11.20 -8.22 -22.49
CA ASN A 143 10.94 -6.95 -23.19
C ASN A 143 10.61 -7.13 -24.68
N ALA A 144 10.66 -8.37 -25.17
CA ALA A 144 10.43 -8.69 -26.58
C ALA A 144 8.93 -8.69 -26.94
N HIS A 145 8.66 -8.66 -28.22
CA HIS A 145 7.28 -8.83 -28.73
C HIS A 145 7.27 -9.69 -30.01
N VAL A 146 6.08 -10.17 -30.35
CA VAL A 146 5.88 -11.02 -31.53
C VAL A 146 5.43 -10.16 -32.71
N GLU A 147 6.12 -10.28 -33.81
CA GLU A 147 5.69 -9.77 -35.14
C GLU A 147 5.66 -10.94 -36.12
N ASP A 148 4.48 -11.29 -36.58
CA ASP A 148 4.23 -12.48 -37.41
C ASP A 148 4.85 -13.76 -36.78
N ASP A 149 5.85 -14.35 -37.44
CA ASP A 149 6.60 -15.52 -36.99
C ASP A 149 7.96 -15.17 -36.35
N SER A 150 8.17 -13.92 -35.99
CA SER A 150 9.45 -13.41 -35.50
C SER A 150 9.33 -12.86 -34.05
N ILE A 151 10.41 -12.98 -33.29
CA ILE A 151 10.56 -12.32 -32.00
C ILE A 151 11.43 -11.08 -32.21
N VAL A 152 10.86 -9.92 -31.90
CA VAL A 152 11.58 -8.64 -31.99
C VAL A 152 12.04 -8.24 -30.59
N TYR A 153 13.35 -7.96 -30.48
CA TYR A 153 13.98 -7.49 -29.24
C TYR A 153 14.24 -5.98 -29.36
N PRO A 154 13.49 -5.12 -28.64
CA PRO A 154 13.79 -3.69 -28.61
C PRO A 154 15.17 -3.42 -28.01
N ASP A 155 15.84 -2.39 -28.51
CA ASP A 155 17.13 -1.89 -28.01
C ASP A 155 16.99 -0.89 -26.86
N VAL A 156 15.75 -0.68 -26.39
CA VAL A 156 15.39 0.27 -25.32
C VAL A 156 14.36 -0.35 -24.37
N GLU A 157 14.36 0.11 -23.13
CA GLU A 157 13.34 -0.21 -22.12
C GLU A 157 12.43 1.00 -21.92
N ASN A 158 11.33 1.04 -22.67
CA ASN A 158 10.28 2.05 -22.55
C ASN A 158 9.15 1.51 -21.68
N VAL A 159 9.01 2.05 -20.47
CA VAL A 159 8.07 1.51 -19.47
C VAL A 159 6.74 2.26 -19.48
N SER A 160 5.69 1.57 -19.90
CA SER A 160 4.32 2.04 -19.76
C SER A 160 3.88 1.95 -18.31
N MET A 161 3.29 3.02 -17.78
CA MET A 161 2.81 3.11 -16.40
C MET A 161 1.28 3.18 -16.37
N ALA A 162 0.62 2.21 -15.73
CA ALA A 162 -0.83 2.24 -15.60
C ALA A 162 -1.28 3.35 -14.62
N VAL A 163 -1.97 4.36 -15.13
CA VAL A 163 -2.49 5.51 -14.37
C VAL A 163 -4.00 5.52 -14.40
N ASP A 164 -4.62 5.38 -13.21
CA ASP A 164 -6.05 5.52 -13.04
C ASP A 164 -6.47 6.99 -13.06
N THR A 165 -7.47 7.31 -13.89
CA THR A 165 -8.05 8.65 -14.04
C THR A 165 -9.58 8.58 -14.01
N GLU A 166 -10.25 9.69 -13.73
CA GLU A 166 -11.71 9.77 -13.75
C GLU A 166 -12.34 9.30 -15.08
N ARG A 167 -11.60 9.44 -16.18
CA ARG A 167 -12.05 9.01 -17.51
C ARG A 167 -11.75 7.55 -17.82
N GLY A 168 -10.90 6.91 -17.03
CA GLY A 168 -10.45 5.53 -17.19
C GLY A 168 -8.93 5.39 -17.13
N LEU A 169 -8.45 4.18 -17.39
CA LEU A 169 -7.04 3.82 -17.33
C LEU A 169 -6.29 4.36 -18.54
N LEU A 170 -5.19 5.07 -18.30
CA LEU A 170 -4.22 5.52 -19.31
C LEU A 170 -2.86 4.90 -19.01
N THR A 171 -2.04 4.71 -20.06
CA THR A 171 -0.73 4.07 -19.96
C THR A 171 0.38 4.95 -20.58
N PRO A 172 0.71 6.12 -19.96
CA PRO A 172 1.83 6.92 -20.42
C PRO A 172 3.15 6.17 -20.28
N VAL A 173 4.13 6.55 -21.11
CA VAL A 173 5.39 5.83 -21.30
C VAL A 173 6.57 6.64 -20.77
N VAL A 174 7.30 6.09 -19.82
CA VAL A 174 8.63 6.56 -19.44
C VAL A 174 9.61 6.03 -20.48
N LYS A 175 10.11 6.92 -21.31
CA LYS A 175 11.06 6.58 -22.38
C LYS A 175 12.45 6.32 -21.82
N ASN A 176 13.15 5.33 -22.39
CA ASN A 176 14.53 5.00 -22.06
C ASN A 176 14.79 4.88 -20.53
N ALA A 177 13.99 4.06 -19.88
CA ALA A 177 13.97 3.98 -18.43
C ALA A 177 15.27 3.40 -17.84
N ALA A 178 16.01 2.55 -18.59
CA ALA A 178 17.27 1.97 -18.15
C ALA A 178 18.41 2.98 -17.95
N GLY A 179 18.35 4.11 -18.69
CA GLY A 179 19.37 5.17 -18.55
C GLY A 179 19.11 6.16 -17.42
N GLN A 180 18.04 5.99 -16.64
CA GLN A 180 17.59 6.97 -15.66
C GLN A 180 17.97 6.60 -14.22
N SER A 181 18.37 7.60 -13.46
CA SER A 181 18.50 7.51 -12.00
C SER A 181 17.13 7.34 -11.34
N LEU A 182 17.11 6.92 -10.09
CA LEU A 182 15.87 6.79 -9.31
C LEU A 182 15.13 8.14 -9.17
N ALA A 183 15.90 9.26 -9.07
CA ALA A 183 15.33 10.61 -9.04
C ALA A 183 14.63 10.97 -10.35
N GLU A 184 15.26 10.67 -11.49
CA GLU A 184 14.68 10.93 -12.82
C GLU A 184 13.45 10.06 -13.06
N LEU A 185 13.51 8.77 -12.71
CA LEU A 185 12.35 7.86 -12.76
C LEU A 185 11.19 8.39 -11.90
N ALA A 186 11.47 8.79 -10.65
CA ALA A 186 10.45 9.31 -9.75
C ALA A 186 9.79 10.57 -10.31
N LYS A 187 10.58 11.50 -10.85
CA LYS A 187 10.11 12.73 -11.47
C LYS A 187 9.26 12.46 -12.72
N ASN A 188 9.74 11.61 -13.62
CA ASN A 188 9.03 11.27 -14.87
C ASN A 188 7.72 10.54 -14.59
N ILE A 189 7.70 9.61 -13.63
CA ILE A 189 6.49 8.90 -13.20
C ILE A 189 5.47 9.90 -12.63
N ASP A 190 5.90 10.81 -11.76
CA ASP A 190 5.02 11.78 -11.09
C ASP A 190 4.45 12.80 -12.09
N GLU A 191 5.30 13.29 -13.00
CA GLU A 191 4.90 14.21 -14.07
C GLU A 191 3.88 13.56 -15.03
N LEU A 192 4.17 12.37 -15.53
CA LEU A 192 3.27 11.64 -16.42
C LEU A 192 1.94 11.29 -15.75
N ALA A 193 1.98 10.90 -14.48
CA ALA A 193 0.76 10.63 -13.70
C ALA A 193 -0.08 11.90 -13.51
N THR A 194 0.54 13.05 -13.24
CA THR A 194 -0.12 14.34 -13.10
C THR A 194 -0.75 14.77 -14.42
N ARG A 195 0.03 14.73 -15.51
CA ARG A 195 -0.46 15.07 -16.86
C ARG A 195 -1.59 14.15 -17.32
N SER A 196 -1.57 12.88 -16.91
CA SER A 196 -2.67 11.92 -17.19
C SER A 196 -3.98 12.36 -16.52
N ARG A 197 -3.93 12.74 -15.24
CA ARG A 197 -5.11 13.20 -14.49
C ARG A 197 -5.61 14.54 -15.00
N ASP A 198 -4.72 15.45 -15.34
CA ASP A 198 -5.02 16.78 -15.89
C ASP A 198 -5.46 16.76 -17.37
N ASN A 199 -5.47 15.60 -18.01
CA ASN A 199 -5.76 15.47 -19.44
C ASN A 199 -4.81 16.28 -20.35
N LYS A 200 -3.52 16.29 -20.00
CA LYS A 200 -2.47 17.05 -20.72
C LYS A 200 -1.45 16.15 -21.43
N LEU A 201 -1.73 14.84 -21.55
CA LEU A 201 -0.88 13.92 -22.30
C LEU A 201 -0.94 14.23 -23.79
N LYS A 202 0.22 14.12 -24.44
CA LYS A 202 0.36 14.17 -25.89
C LYS A 202 0.28 12.75 -26.45
N PRO A 203 -0.06 12.56 -27.74
CA PRO A 203 -0.05 11.22 -28.35
C PRO A 203 1.27 10.47 -28.19
N ASP A 204 2.39 11.17 -28.27
CA ASP A 204 3.73 10.59 -28.10
C ASP A 204 4.00 10.07 -26.67
N ASP A 205 3.36 10.65 -25.67
CA ASP A 205 3.46 10.17 -24.28
C ASP A 205 2.82 8.78 -24.09
N LEU A 206 1.99 8.33 -25.01
CA LEU A 206 1.25 7.06 -24.98
C LEU A 206 1.80 6.01 -25.96
N ALA A 207 2.85 6.35 -26.71
CA ALA A 207 3.37 5.50 -27.79
C ALA A 207 4.74 4.92 -27.46
N GLY A 208 5.05 3.75 -28.04
CA GLY A 208 6.37 3.13 -28.04
C GLY A 208 6.77 2.50 -26.70
N GLY A 209 5.81 2.15 -25.84
CA GLY A 209 6.08 1.34 -24.66
C GLY A 209 6.42 -0.10 -25.02
N THR A 210 7.49 -0.64 -24.42
CA THR A 210 7.98 -2.01 -24.66
C THR A 210 7.62 -2.97 -23.53
N PHE A 211 7.45 -2.46 -22.33
CA PHE A 211 7.06 -3.18 -21.12
C PHE A 211 6.08 -2.36 -20.29
N THR A 212 5.26 -2.99 -19.47
CA THR A 212 4.31 -2.27 -18.61
C THR A 212 4.54 -2.57 -17.12
N VAL A 213 4.46 -1.54 -16.28
CA VAL A 213 4.36 -1.67 -14.83
C VAL A 213 3.01 -1.14 -14.35
N THR A 214 2.29 -1.94 -13.58
CA THR A 214 1.01 -1.55 -12.96
C THR A 214 1.07 -1.67 -11.45
N ASN A 215 0.56 -0.66 -10.73
CA ASN A 215 0.56 -0.63 -9.27
C ASN A 215 -0.86 -0.69 -8.72
N THR A 216 -1.37 -1.90 -8.49
CA THR A 216 -2.66 -2.13 -7.87
C THR A 216 -2.60 -2.10 -6.34
N GLY A 217 -1.39 -2.24 -5.77
CA GLY A 217 -1.13 -2.07 -4.34
C GLY A 217 -1.47 -0.68 -3.81
N SER A 218 -1.45 0.35 -4.65
CA SER A 218 -1.90 1.71 -4.29
C SER A 218 -3.40 1.77 -3.91
N ARG A 219 -4.20 0.78 -4.33
CA ARG A 219 -5.63 0.61 -4.00
C ARG A 219 -5.86 -0.51 -2.98
N GLY A 220 -4.81 -1.07 -2.39
CA GLY A 220 -4.87 -2.10 -1.36
C GLY A 220 -4.93 -3.53 -1.89
N ALA A 221 -4.80 -3.76 -3.19
CA ALA A 221 -4.75 -5.11 -3.73
C ALA A 221 -3.49 -5.84 -3.27
N LEU A 222 -3.64 -7.10 -2.88
CA LEU A 222 -2.52 -7.95 -2.48
C LEU A 222 -1.59 -8.21 -3.67
N PHE A 223 -2.16 -8.64 -4.76
CA PHE A 223 -1.62 -8.79 -6.12
C PHE A 223 -2.81 -8.94 -7.07
N ASP A 224 -2.53 -8.93 -8.36
CA ASP A 224 -3.48 -9.30 -9.41
C ASP A 224 -2.76 -10.07 -10.54
N THR A 225 -3.50 -10.46 -11.56
CA THR A 225 -3.00 -11.07 -12.80
C THR A 225 -3.31 -10.11 -13.95
N PRO A 226 -2.47 -9.07 -14.14
CA PRO A 226 -2.77 -8.03 -15.11
C PRO A 226 -2.73 -8.57 -16.54
N LEU A 227 -3.56 -8.01 -17.41
CA LEU A 227 -3.57 -8.36 -18.84
C LEU A 227 -2.39 -7.72 -19.54
N VAL A 228 -1.72 -8.48 -20.41
CA VAL A 228 -0.63 -7.99 -21.26
C VAL A 228 -1.14 -6.95 -22.25
N PHE A 229 -0.41 -5.88 -22.47
CA PHE A 229 -0.75 -4.82 -23.41
C PHE A 229 -0.07 -5.06 -24.76
N LEU A 230 -0.83 -5.42 -25.78
CA LEU A 230 -0.28 -5.57 -27.12
C LEU A 230 0.34 -4.25 -27.66
N PRO A 231 1.47 -4.32 -28.40
CA PRO A 231 2.20 -5.51 -28.83
C PRO A 231 3.15 -6.12 -27.79
N GLN A 232 3.26 -5.54 -26.59
CA GLN A 232 4.14 -6.03 -25.53
C GLN A 232 3.79 -7.48 -25.17
N SER A 233 4.78 -8.22 -24.66
CA SER A 233 4.61 -9.62 -24.25
C SER A 233 4.60 -9.82 -22.74
N ALA A 234 4.85 -8.77 -21.94
CA ALA A 234 4.82 -8.89 -20.49
C ALA A 234 4.38 -7.61 -19.77
N ILE A 235 3.87 -7.77 -18.56
CA ILE A 235 3.45 -6.72 -17.64
C ILE A 235 3.75 -7.13 -16.21
N LEU A 236 4.38 -6.23 -15.43
CA LEU A 236 4.67 -6.43 -14.02
C LEU A 236 3.63 -5.72 -13.15
N GLY A 237 2.87 -6.49 -12.38
CA GLY A 237 1.98 -6.01 -11.32
C GLY A 237 2.70 -5.90 -9.99
N THR A 238 2.53 -4.78 -9.29
CA THR A 238 3.04 -4.59 -7.93
C THR A 238 1.87 -4.51 -6.94
N GLY A 239 1.89 -5.38 -5.94
CA GLY A 239 0.90 -5.41 -4.87
C GLY A 239 1.17 -4.38 -3.77
N ILE A 240 0.33 -4.42 -2.74
CA ILE A 240 0.49 -3.57 -1.55
C ILE A 240 1.74 -3.97 -0.76
N VAL A 241 2.54 -2.96 -0.35
CA VAL A 241 3.59 -3.17 0.64
C VAL A 241 2.95 -3.21 2.02
N ALA A 242 2.96 -4.37 2.67
CA ALA A 242 2.33 -4.58 3.97
C ALA A 242 3.30 -5.20 4.98
N LYS A 243 3.10 -4.91 6.27
CA LYS A 243 3.82 -5.57 7.35
C LYS A 243 3.31 -7.00 7.52
N ARG A 244 4.24 -7.98 7.47
CA ARG A 244 3.94 -9.41 7.63
C ARG A 244 4.98 -10.09 8.50
N PRO A 245 4.62 -11.16 9.23
CA PRO A 245 5.59 -12.05 9.84
C PRO A 245 6.33 -12.82 8.72
N ALA A 246 7.64 -12.86 8.79
CA ALA A 246 8.47 -13.64 7.89
C ALA A 246 9.60 -14.33 8.67
N VAL A 247 10.00 -15.51 8.21
CA VAL A 247 11.16 -16.18 8.73
C VAL A 247 12.41 -15.49 8.20
N VAL A 248 13.28 -15.07 9.10
CA VAL A 248 14.56 -14.42 8.78
C VAL A 248 15.69 -15.12 9.52
N LYS A 249 16.91 -15.04 8.98
CA LYS A 249 18.09 -15.49 9.66
C LYS A 249 18.70 -14.36 10.50
N THR A 250 19.05 -14.68 11.73
CA THR A 250 19.80 -13.81 12.63
C THR A 250 21.29 -13.81 12.25
N ALA A 251 22.09 -12.93 12.85
CA ALA A 251 23.53 -12.82 12.55
C ALA A 251 24.32 -14.12 12.84
N ASP A 252 23.84 -14.94 13.79
CA ASP A 252 24.39 -16.26 14.15
C ASP A 252 23.83 -17.41 13.29
N GLY A 253 22.99 -17.07 12.25
CA GLY A 253 22.45 -18.02 11.30
C GLY A 253 21.20 -18.76 11.76
N GLN A 254 20.64 -18.48 12.96
CA GLN A 254 19.42 -19.09 13.43
C GLN A 254 18.19 -18.49 12.75
N GLU A 255 17.14 -19.30 12.59
CA GLU A 255 15.86 -18.82 12.06
C GLU A 255 15.00 -18.22 13.17
N THR A 256 14.42 -17.06 12.89
CA THR A 256 13.46 -16.37 13.78
C THR A 256 12.36 -15.74 12.97
N VAL A 257 11.24 -15.42 13.63
CA VAL A 257 10.15 -14.69 13.01
C VAL A 257 10.31 -13.19 13.28
N ALA A 258 10.35 -12.40 12.21
CA ALA A 258 10.41 -10.94 12.30
C ALA A 258 9.31 -10.29 11.48
N ILE A 259 8.90 -9.08 11.86
CA ILE A 259 7.96 -8.27 11.08
C ILE A 259 8.73 -7.61 9.94
N ARG A 260 8.35 -7.90 8.69
CA ARG A 260 8.98 -7.41 7.47
C ARG A 260 7.97 -6.62 6.63
N SER A 261 8.48 -5.72 5.80
CA SER A 261 7.68 -5.07 4.75
C SER A 261 7.73 -5.96 3.52
N MET A 262 6.61 -6.61 3.22
CA MET A 262 6.51 -7.59 2.13
C MET A 262 5.66 -7.04 1.00
N VAL A 263 6.00 -7.42 -0.23
CA VAL A 263 5.22 -7.11 -1.43
C VAL A 263 5.15 -8.35 -2.33
N TYR A 264 4.05 -8.52 -3.04
CA TYR A 264 3.97 -9.47 -4.14
C TYR A 264 4.22 -8.75 -5.46
N LEU A 265 5.06 -9.37 -6.29
CA LEU A 265 5.28 -8.97 -7.67
C LEU A 265 4.72 -10.08 -8.56
N ALA A 266 3.86 -9.70 -9.50
CA ALA A 266 3.18 -10.61 -10.42
C ALA A 266 3.55 -10.25 -11.86
N LEU A 267 4.26 -11.13 -12.56
CA LEU A 267 4.57 -10.97 -13.98
C LEU A 267 3.57 -11.78 -14.79
N SER A 268 2.69 -11.10 -15.53
CA SER A 268 1.89 -11.74 -16.58
C SER A 268 2.64 -11.63 -17.90
N TYR A 269 2.63 -12.69 -18.69
CA TYR A 269 3.42 -12.78 -19.92
C TYR A 269 2.77 -13.69 -20.96
N ASP A 270 3.17 -13.48 -22.22
CA ASP A 270 2.74 -14.28 -23.36
C ASP A 270 3.59 -15.56 -23.47
N HIS A 271 3.00 -16.69 -23.12
CA HIS A 271 3.68 -17.98 -23.12
C HIS A 271 4.00 -18.53 -24.52
N ARG A 272 3.66 -17.79 -25.58
CA ARG A 272 4.13 -18.14 -26.92
C ARG A 272 5.65 -17.95 -27.09
N ILE A 273 6.25 -16.99 -26.33
CA ILE A 273 7.68 -16.65 -26.40
C ILE A 273 8.39 -16.59 -25.03
N ILE A 274 7.66 -16.53 -23.92
CA ILE A 274 8.23 -16.47 -22.57
C ILE A 274 7.82 -17.72 -21.81
N ASP A 275 8.78 -18.52 -21.40
CA ASP A 275 8.54 -19.69 -20.57
C ASP A 275 8.49 -19.33 -19.08
N GLY A 276 7.85 -20.21 -18.27
CA GLY A 276 7.83 -20.05 -16.82
C GLY A 276 9.22 -19.99 -16.19
N ALA A 277 10.23 -20.64 -16.78
CA ALA A 277 11.61 -20.55 -16.35
C ALA A 277 12.23 -19.17 -16.61
N ASP A 278 11.90 -18.51 -17.73
CA ASP A 278 12.35 -17.15 -18.05
C ASP A 278 11.72 -16.14 -17.10
N ALA A 279 10.40 -16.27 -16.88
CA ALA A 279 9.65 -15.45 -15.93
C ALA A 279 10.21 -15.58 -14.50
N ALA A 280 10.52 -16.81 -14.07
CA ALA A 280 11.08 -17.07 -12.74
C ALA A 280 12.50 -16.49 -12.57
N ARG A 281 13.37 -16.61 -13.58
CA ARG A 281 14.73 -16.03 -13.55
C ARG A 281 14.67 -14.51 -13.49
N TYR A 282 13.85 -13.89 -14.34
CA TYR A 282 13.61 -12.44 -14.33
C TYR A 282 13.13 -11.96 -12.95
N LEU A 283 12.05 -12.55 -12.44
CA LEU A 283 11.51 -12.19 -11.13
C LEU A 283 12.49 -12.45 -9.98
N SER A 284 13.32 -13.50 -10.06
CA SER A 284 14.34 -13.77 -9.07
C SER A 284 15.40 -12.68 -9.03
N GLN A 285 15.83 -12.15 -10.18
CA GLN A 285 16.77 -11.02 -10.24
C GLN A 285 16.15 -9.74 -9.69
N VAL A 286 14.89 -9.42 -10.09
CA VAL A 286 14.16 -8.28 -9.52
C VAL A 286 14.03 -8.40 -8.01
N LYS A 287 13.64 -9.58 -7.51
CA LYS A 287 13.56 -9.89 -6.08
C LYS A 287 14.91 -9.67 -5.38
N GLN A 288 15.97 -10.24 -5.91
CA GLN A 288 17.31 -10.10 -5.34
C GLN A 288 17.71 -8.63 -5.22
N ARG A 289 17.57 -7.84 -6.29
CA ARG A 289 17.90 -6.41 -6.31
C ARG A 289 17.12 -5.61 -5.25
N LEU A 290 15.84 -5.91 -5.10
CA LEU A 290 14.97 -5.24 -4.12
C LEU A 290 15.30 -5.66 -2.67
N GLU A 291 15.61 -6.95 -2.43
CA GLU A 291 15.97 -7.47 -1.10
C GLU A 291 17.37 -7.05 -0.66
N GLU A 292 18.31 -6.89 -1.58
CA GLU A 292 19.62 -6.28 -1.32
C GLU A 292 19.45 -4.84 -0.82
N GLY A 293 18.51 -4.08 -1.39
CA GLY A 293 18.11 -2.75 -0.94
C GLY A 293 19.19 -1.68 -1.09
N ALA A 294 20.26 -1.96 -1.87
CA ALA A 294 21.40 -1.06 -2.07
C ALA A 294 21.09 0.00 -3.14
N PHE A 295 20.22 0.97 -2.79
CA PHE A 295 19.76 2.05 -3.68
C PHE A 295 20.30 3.44 -3.29
N GLU A 296 21.19 3.54 -2.30
CA GLU A 296 21.73 4.83 -1.85
C GLU A 296 22.45 5.57 -2.99
N GLY A 297 23.21 4.82 -3.82
CA GLY A 297 23.92 5.38 -4.98
C GLY A 297 23.00 5.78 -6.13
N ASP A 298 21.82 5.15 -6.22
CA ASP A 298 20.87 5.39 -7.31
C ASP A 298 19.90 6.53 -7.01
N LEU A 299 19.86 7.03 -5.75
CA LEU A 299 18.92 8.09 -5.35
C LEU A 299 19.03 9.36 -6.19
N GLY A 300 20.23 9.68 -6.70
CA GLY A 300 20.46 10.88 -7.51
C GLY A 300 20.31 12.21 -6.74
N ILE A 301 20.58 12.18 -5.41
CA ILE A 301 20.43 13.34 -4.51
C ILE A 301 21.69 13.60 -3.68
#